data_4f68604696a5bc1c113bef8935c4f492
#
_entry.id   4f68604696a5bc1c113bef8935c4f492
#
_cell.length_a   1.000
_cell.length_b   1.000
_cell.length_c   1.000
_cell.angle_alpha   90.00
_cell.angle_beta   90.00
_cell.angle_gamma   90.00
#
_symmetry.space_group_name_H-M   'P 1'
#
loop_
_entity.id
_entity.type
_entity.pdbx_description
1 polymer ?
#
loop_
_entity_poly.entity_id
_entity_poly.type
_entity_poly.pdbx_seq_one_letter_code
_entity_poly.pdbx_strand_id
1 'polypeptide(L)'
;MFWDKIKDAFSSEKSVDYNKENKVVKSRFTMLVKGCKDEGSILLVGDVYGTVKKEDVTVLFKDGKVSHLKVAKLIDSTGNDCESVTDAYAKIGFENIDKGEDFKYALITNIDFQIESDVNKAVENPYILGLLYEYDNNYNDEDFINLFFREMVMSHYLLPVRMSEDFKGSGSTVLKKDTKIDIYGIELQGGINALPVFTDWTALKNWSDKGPANWKMETIIESFPDIVGFLKGEGGFIINPYGPQSFYMNSESISSIVNSPGYQSQFGDAKIETKVAKGGEKIFLGYPPDNEEVAAIKKRLVAFGNAHSEINLIDMMLRVDETGTKSYLVITDIDDSDVRKYYKDIYNSCRDLLREVVYLDFATLEQADFAKNMMKQPPLYRKN
;
A
#
# COMPACT_ATOMS: atom_id res chain seq x y z
N MET A 1 17.95 10.61 -10.12
CA MET A 1 16.96 11.28 -9.24
C MET A 1 16.16 10.32 -8.37
N PHE A 2 15.52 9.25 -8.86
CA PHE A 2 14.88 8.22 -8.01
C PHE A 2 15.92 7.44 -7.19
N TRP A 3 17.01 7.03 -7.80
CA TRP A 3 18.12 6.31 -7.18
C TRP A 3 18.95 7.13 -6.18
N ASP A 4 18.97 8.45 -6.29
CA ASP A 4 19.67 9.31 -5.34
C ASP A 4 18.92 9.45 -4.02
N LYS A 5 17.59 9.40 -4.06
CA LYS A 5 16.73 9.39 -2.84
C LYS A 5 16.80 8.07 -2.08
N ILE A 6 17.02 6.96 -2.78
CA ILE A 6 17.24 5.65 -2.16
C ILE A 6 18.57 5.62 -1.40
N LYS A 7 19.63 6.28 -1.89
CA LYS A 7 20.92 6.33 -1.21
C LYS A 7 20.86 6.94 0.20
N ASP A 8 20.05 7.97 0.40
CA ASP A 8 19.96 8.65 1.70
C ASP A 8 19.14 7.86 2.72
N ALA A 9 18.17 7.05 2.27
CA ALA A 9 17.37 6.20 3.13
C ALA A 9 18.14 4.95 3.63
N PHE A 10 19.14 4.50 2.88
CA PHE A 10 19.91 3.28 3.18
C PHE A 10 21.26 3.52 3.87
N SER A 11 21.61 4.75 4.25
CA SER A 11 22.90 5.07 4.88
C SER A 11 23.01 4.70 6.36
N SER A 12 21.98 4.15 7.01
CA SER A 12 22.05 3.64 8.38
C SER A 12 22.28 2.12 8.36
N GLU A 13 23.51 1.74 8.57
CA GLU A 13 23.96 0.35 8.75
C GLU A 13 23.25 -0.31 9.96
N LYS A 14 22.21 -1.09 9.68
CA LYS A 14 21.84 -2.25 10.50
C LYS A 14 21.38 -3.36 9.59
N SER A 15 22.26 -4.34 9.38
CA SER A 15 21.88 -5.61 8.76
C SER A 15 20.85 -6.32 9.61
N VAL A 16 19.63 -6.46 9.11
CA VAL A 16 18.61 -7.32 9.73
C VAL A 16 18.89 -8.75 9.30
N ASP A 17 19.34 -9.59 10.22
CA ASP A 17 19.57 -11.02 9.97
C ASP A 17 18.22 -11.76 10.00
N TYR A 18 17.58 -11.84 8.84
CA TYR A 18 16.29 -12.53 8.67
C TYR A 18 16.32 -14.03 9.01
N ASN A 19 17.50 -14.65 9.13
CA ASN A 19 17.63 -16.05 9.53
C ASN A 19 17.52 -16.27 11.05
N LYS A 20 17.63 -15.23 11.88
CA LYS A 20 17.54 -15.36 13.34
C LYS A 20 16.12 -15.22 13.91
N GLU A 21 15.19 -14.58 13.18
CA GLU A 21 13.82 -14.41 13.66
C GLU A 21 12.88 -15.58 13.36
N ASN A 22 13.33 -16.64 12.69
CA ASN A 22 12.56 -17.87 12.42
C ASN A 22 12.36 -18.77 13.65
N LYS A 23 12.49 -18.25 14.86
CA LYS A 23 12.15 -18.97 16.09
C LYS A 23 10.76 -18.55 16.60
N VAL A 24 9.80 -19.26 16.22
CA VAL A 24 8.36 -19.26 16.48
C VAL A 24 7.65 -18.81 15.21
N VAL A 25 7.28 -19.74 14.36
CA VAL A 25 6.24 -19.55 13.35
C VAL A 25 4.97 -19.24 14.14
N LYS A 26 4.72 -17.96 14.44
CA LYS A 26 3.38 -17.53 14.84
C LYS A 26 2.45 -18.00 13.76
N SER A 27 1.37 -18.66 14.12
CA SER A 27 0.31 -18.95 13.16
C SER A 27 -0.01 -17.66 12.42
N ARG A 28 0.25 -17.61 11.11
CA ARG A 28 -0.03 -16.43 10.29
C ARG A 28 -1.41 -16.61 9.70
N PHE A 29 -2.16 -15.53 9.62
CA PHE A 29 -3.42 -15.54 8.89
C PHE A 29 -3.73 -14.20 8.26
N THR A 30 -4.60 -14.25 7.25
CA THR A 30 -5.29 -13.10 6.69
C THR A 30 -6.76 -13.45 6.46
N MET A 31 -7.64 -12.49 6.61
CA MET A 31 -9.06 -12.60 6.33
C MET A 31 -9.57 -11.30 5.72
N LEU A 32 -10.26 -11.39 4.62
CA LEU A 32 -11.04 -10.28 4.08
C LEU A 32 -12.46 -10.36 4.62
N VAL A 33 -12.93 -9.27 5.22
CA VAL A 33 -14.27 -9.23 5.83
C VAL A 33 -15.34 -9.23 4.74
N LYS A 34 -16.24 -10.21 4.76
CA LYS A 34 -17.39 -10.33 3.85
C LYS A 34 -18.63 -9.61 4.37
N GLY A 35 -18.67 -9.34 5.65
CA GLY A 35 -19.78 -8.66 6.30
C GLY A 35 -19.67 -8.70 7.83
N CYS A 36 -20.71 -8.20 8.49
CA CYS A 36 -20.81 -8.25 9.96
C CYS A 36 -22.14 -8.85 10.42
N LYS A 37 -22.13 -9.42 11.62
CA LYS A 37 -23.33 -9.92 12.32
C LYS A 37 -23.37 -9.32 13.72
N ASP A 38 -24.55 -8.87 14.14
CA ASP A 38 -24.78 -8.47 15.54
C ASP A 38 -25.46 -9.62 16.29
N GLU A 39 -24.71 -10.33 17.10
CA GLU A 39 -25.15 -11.43 17.98
C GLU A 39 -24.93 -11.03 19.46
N GLY A 40 -25.29 -9.80 19.84
CA GLY A 40 -24.98 -9.21 21.14
C GLY A 40 -23.59 -8.54 21.21
N SER A 41 -22.71 -8.90 20.27
CA SER A 41 -21.46 -8.23 19.94
C SER A 41 -21.30 -8.26 18.42
N ILE A 42 -20.55 -7.30 17.88
CA ILE A 42 -20.25 -7.31 16.44
C ILE A 42 -19.26 -8.43 16.14
N LEU A 43 -19.66 -9.29 15.21
CA LEU A 43 -18.83 -10.35 14.68
C LEU A 43 -18.52 -10.05 13.21
N LEU A 44 -17.24 -9.86 12.88
CA LEU A 44 -16.77 -9.77 11.51
C LEU A 44 -16.65 -11.16 10.91
N VAL A 45 -17.18 -11.36 9.71
CA VAL A 45 -17.28 -12.68 9.09
C VAL A 45 -16.49 -12.75 7.79
N GLY A 46 -15.83 -13.88 7.56
CA GLY A 46 -15.03 -14.11 6.35
C GLY A 46 -14.35 -15.47 6.37
N ASP A 47 -13.64 -15.79 5.29
CA ASP A 47 -12.78 -16.97 5.24
C ASP A 47 -11.39 -16.60 5.77
N VAL A 48 -10.93 -17.39 6.73
CA VAL A 48 -9.58 -17.30 7.30
C VAL A 48 -8.64 -18.11 6.43
N TYR A 49 -7.56 -17.50 6.00
CA TYR A 49 -6.46 -18.16 5.32
C TYR A 49 -5.23 -18.16 6.24
N GLY A 50 -4.79 -19.36 6.61
CA GLY A 50 -3.87 -19.60 7.71
C GLY A 50 -4.60 -19.90 9.01
N THR A 51 -4.02 -19.60 10.16
CA THR A 51 -4.60 -19.96 11.47
C THR A 51 -4.75 -18.74 12.37
N VAL A 52 -6.00 -18.42 12.72
CA VAL A 52 -6.34 -17.45 13.77
C VAL A 52 -6.62 -18.15 15.07
N LYS A 53 -6.25 -17.53 16.20
CA LYS A 53 -6.52 -18.02 17.57
C LYS A 53 -7.21 -16.94 18.39
N LYS A 54 -7.97 -17.36 19.40
CA LYS A 54 -8.37 -16.46 20.48
C LYS A 54 -7.13 -15.83 21.09
N GLU A 55 -7.29 -14.61 21.57
CA GLU A 55 -6.22 -13.80 22.17
C GLU A 55 -5.15 -13.31 21.18
N ASP A 56 -5.20 -13.68 19.88
CA ASP A 56 -4.31 -13.09 18.89
C ASP A 56 -4.50 -11.56 18.83
N VAL A 57 -3.39 -10.84 18.80
CA VAL A 57 -3.38 -9.41 18.47
C VAL A 57 -3.33 -9.28 16.98
N THR A 58 -4.34 -8.60 16.42
CA THR A 58 -4.54 -8.47 14.99
C THR A 58 -4.55 -7.01 14.56
N VAL A 59 -4.31 -6.79 13.29
CA VAL A 59 -4.56 -5.53 12.61
C VAL A 59 -5.91 -5.64 11.92
N LEU A 60 -6.79 -4.66 12.16
CA LEU A 60 -7.94 -4.36 11.33
C LEU A 60 -7.61 -3.11 10.50
N PHE A 61 -7.61 -3.24 9.19
CA PHE A 61 -7.37 -2.12 8.28
C PHE A 61 -8.60 -1.86 7.41
N LYS A 62 -9.06 -0.61 7.41
CA LYS A 62 -10.16 -0.15 6.56
C LYS A 62 -10.01 1.37 6.33
N ASP A 63 -10.17 1.82 5.10
CA ASP A 63 -10.24 3.23 4.71
C ASP A 63 -9.10 4.09 5.30
N GLY A 64 -7.86 3.60 5.15
CA GLY A 64 -6.66 4.28 5.65
C GLY A 64 -6.45 4.22 7.17
N LYS A 65 -7.35 3.57 7.93
CA LYS A 65 -7.28 3.43 9.39
C LYS A 65 -6.78 2.05 9.77
N VAL A 66 -5.76 2.00 10.60
CA VAL A 66 -5.19 0.78 11.21
C VAL A 66 -5.63 0.70 12.67
N SER A 67 -6.29 -0.36 13.05
CA SER A 67 -6.67 -0.62 14.44
C SER A 67 -6.04 -1.92 14.92
N HIS A 68 -5.36 -1.88 16.07
CA HIS A 68 -4.82 -3.07 16.70
C HIS A 68 -5.85 -3.61 17.69
N LEU A 69 -6.37 -4.80 17.39
CA LEU A 69 -7.47 -5.41 18.12
C LEU A 69 -7.12 -6.81 18.56
N LYS A 70 -7.62 -7.20 19.74
CA LYS A 70 -7.44 -8.54 20.29
C LYS A 70 -8.67 -9.38 19.99
N VAL A 71 -8.47 -10.60 19.50
CA VAL A 71 -9.56 -11.55 19.23
C VAL A 71 -10.17 -12.01 20.56
N ALA A 72 -11.38 -11.51 20.84
CA ALA A 72 -12.11 -11.83 22.06
C ALA A 72 -13.04 -13.03 21.91
N LYS A 73 -13.59 -13.21 20.70
CA LYS A 73 -14.52 -14.30 20.38
C LYS A 73 -14.19 -14.89 19.01
N LEU A 74 -14.21 -16.21 18.92
CA LEU A 74 -13.95 -16.93 17.69
C LEU A 74 -14.98 -18.04 17.53
N ILE A 75 -15.72 -18.00 16.44
CA ILE A 75 -16.77 -18.97 16.13
C ILE A 75 -16.43 -19.63 14.78
N ASP A 76 -16.45 -20.94 14.75
CA ASP A 76 -16.18 -21.74 13.57
C ASP A 76 -17.33 -21.77 12.56
N SER A 77 -17.13 -22.44 11.43
CA SER A 77 -18.14 -22.58 10.37
C SER A 77 -19.41 -23.35 10.80
N THR A 78 -19.33 -24.13 11.87
CA THR A 78 -20.47 -24.86 12.43
C THR A 78 -21.26 -24.06 13.46
N GLY A 79 -20.76 -22.89 13.84
CA GLY A 79 -21.40 -21.98 14.81
C GLY A 79 -20.94 -22.19 16.24
N ASN A 80 -19.91 -22.99 16.47
CA ASN A 80 -19.39 -23.27 17.81
C ASN A 80 -18.28 -22.28 18.17
N ASP A 81 -18.26 -21.89 19.44
CA ASP A 81 -17.13 -21.15 20.03
C ASP A 81 -15.91 -22.07 20.06
N CYS A 82 -14.76 -21.58 19.60
CA CYS A 82 -13.54 -22.37 19.45
C CYS A 82 -12.28 -21.56 19.78
N GLU A 83 -11.16 -22.27 20.04
CA GLU A 83 -9.88 -21.66 20.38
C GLU A 83 -9.07 -21.27 19.15
N SER A 84 -9.31 -21.92 17.99
CA SER A 84 -8.61 -21.60 16.74
C SER A 84 -9.45 -22.00 15.53
N VAL A 85 -9.24 -21.29 14.41
CA VAL A 85 -9.77 -21.65 13.08
C VAL A 85 -8.62 -21.63 12.09
N THR A 86 -8.56 -22.64 11.22
CA THR A 86 -7.53 -22.78 10.19
C THR A 86 -8.19 -23.03 8.83
N ASP A 87 -7.85 -22.22 7.83
CA ASP A 87 -8.27 -22.33 6.43
C ASP A 87 -9.79 -22.59 6.28
N ALA A 88 -10.60 -21.84 7.02
CA ALA A 88 -12.04 -22.02 7.04
C ALA A 88 -12.78 -20.71 7.35
N TYR A 89 -14.10 -20.73 7.05
CA TYR A 89 -14.98 -19.62 7.44
C TYR A 89 -15.04 -19.44 8.96
N ALA A 90 -14.95 -18.20 9.40
CA ALA A 90 -15.02 -17.82 10.80
C ALA A 90 -15.86 -16.57 11.02
N LYS A 91 -16.33 -16.40 12.28
CA LYS A 91 -16.83 -15.15 12.81
C LYS A 91 -15.87 -14.72 13.92
N ILE A 92 -15.31 -13.53 13.80
CA ILE A 92 -14.33 -12.99 14.74
C ILE A 92 -14.94 -11.78 15.45
N GLY A 93 -14.99 -11.84 16.78
CA GLY A 93 -15.42 -10.73 17.64
C GLY A 93 -14.24 -10.09 18.33
N PHE A 94 -14.28 -8.76 18.41
CA PHE A 94 -13.27 -7.95 19.06
C PHE A 94 -13.90 -7.13 20.19
N GLU A 95 -13.08 -6.73 21.17
CA GLU A 95 -13.47 -5.71 22.11
C GLU A 95 -13.45 -4.33 21.42
N ASN A 96 -14.46 -3.50 21.64
CA ASN A 96 -14.50 -2.09 21.22
C ASN A 96 -14.55 -1.84 19.69
N ILE A 97 -15.30 -2.62 18.94
CA ILE A 97 -15.66 -2.28 17.56
C ILE A 97 -16.93 -1.39 17.53
N ASP A 98 -16.87 -0.31 16.75
CA ASP A 98 -18.01 0.61 16.56
C ASP A 98 -19.11 -0.01 15.71
N LYS A 99 -20.36 0.10 16.18
CA LYS A 99 -21.55 -0.49 15.55
C LYS A 99 -22.01 0.19 14.25
N GLY A 100 -21.38 1.28 13.84
CA GLY A 100 -21.80 2.10 12.70
C GLY A 100 -20.90 2.05 11.49
N GLU A 101 -19.77 1.32 11.56
CA GLU A 101 -18.81 1.25 10.46
C GLU A 101 -19.17 0.14 9.47
N ASP A 102 -18.95 0.40 8.18
CA ASP A 102 -18.99 -0.61 7.13
C ASP A 102 -17.62 -1.32 7.04
N PHE A 103 -17.61 -2.60 7.38
CA PHE A 103 -16.40 -3.41 7.36
C PHE A 103 -16.27 -4.28 6.10
N LYS A 104 -17.14 -4.13 5.10
CA LYS A 104 -17.03 -4.93 3.87
C LYS A 104 -15.64 -4.72 3.25
N TYR A 105 -14.96 -5.81 2.97
CA TYR A 105 -13.59 -5.85 2.45
C TYR A 105 -12.50 -5.25 3.36
N ALA A 106 -12.77 -5.03 4.65
CA ALA A 106 -11.71 -4.73 5.60
C ALA A 106 -10.76 -5.93 5.74
N LEU A 107 -9.47 -5.65 5.93
CA LEU A 107 -8.47 -6.67 6.20
C LEU A 107 -8.40 -6.95 7.71
N ILE A 108 -8.38 -8.22 8.10
CA ILE A 108 -7.97 -8.66 9.44
C ILE A 108 -6.78 -9.59 9.29
N THR A 109 -5.71 -9.32 10.01
CA THR A 109 -4.48 -10.11 9.93
C THR A 109 -3.65 -10.00 11.20
N ASN A 110 -2.82 -11.00 11.49
CA ASN A 110 -1.73 -10.93 12.47
C ASN A 110 -0.34 -10.81 11.79
N ILE A 111 -0.32 -10.64 10.48
CA ILE A 111 0.87 -10.30 9.71
C ILE A 111 1.15 -8.81 9.90
N ASP A 112 2.42 -8.42 9.99
CA ASP A 112 2.76 -7.00 10.06
C ASP A 112 2.26 -6.26 8.82
N PHE A 113 1.49 -5.21 9.03
CA PHE A 113 0.90 -4.41 7.96
C PHE A 113 1.21 -2.94 8.20
N GLN A 114 1.69 -2.28 7.16
CA GLN A 114 2.04 -0.87 7.19
C GLN A 114 1.54 -0.18 5.93
N ILE A 115 1.03 1.03 6.08
CA ILE A 115 0.63 1.89 4.96
C ILE A 115 1.88 2.38 4.22
N GLU A 116 2.91 2.79 4.95
CA GLU A 116 4.18 3.26 4.40
C GLU A 116 5.19 2.10 4.39
N SER A 117 5.78 1.84 3.22
CA SER A 117 6.82 0.82 3.09
C SER A 117 8.06 1.21 3.90
N ASP A 118 8.51 0.32 4.79
CA ASP A 118 9.74 0.46 5.54
C ASP A 118 10.79 -0.51 4.97
N VAL A 119 11.82 0.03 4.34
CA VAL A 119 12.92 -0.74 3.75
C VAL A 119 13.70 -1.61 4.74
N ASN A 120 13.56 -1.34 6.05
CA ASN A 120 14.18 -2.13 7.12
C ASN A 120 13.29 -3.30 7.57
N LYS A 121 12.08 -3.42 7.05
CA LYS A 121 11.16 -4.50 7.36
C LYS A 121 10.99 -5.45 6.19
N ALA A 122 10.65 -6.68 6.50
CA ALA A 122 10.29 -7.65 5.48
C ALA A 122 9.08 -7.18 4.68
N VAL A 123 9.12 -7.41 3.36
CA VAL A 123 7.95 -7.16 2.51
C VAL A 123 6.85 -8.13 2.88
N GLU A 124 5.72 -7.59 3.25
CA GLU A 124 4.51 -8.32 3.61
C GLU A 124 3.30 -7.59 3.03
N ASN A 125 2.49 -8.30 2.27
CA ASN A 125 1.30 -7.74 1.62
C ASN A 125 0.05 -8.52 2.00
N PRO A 126 -0.36 -8.54 3.28
CA PRO A 126 -1.50 -9.33 3.73
C PRO A 126 -2.82 -8.90 3.07
N TYR A 127 -2.94 -7.63 2.66
CA TYR A 127 -4.16 -7.17 2.00
C TYR A 127 -4.29 -7.75 0.59
N ILE A 128 -3.24 -7.66 -0.23
CA ILE A 128 -3.29 -8.27 -1.57
C ILE A 128 -3.44 -9.79 -1.49
N LEU A 129 -2.86 -10.44 -0.47
CA LEU A 129 -3.09 -11.86 -0.22
C LEU A 129 -4.57 -12.17 0.04
N GLY A 130 -5.21 -11.42 0.94
CA GLY A 130 -6.65 -11.60 1.22
C GLY A 130 -7.52 -11.39 -0.02
N LEU A 131 -7.19 -10.38 -0.83
CA LEU A 131 -7.89 -10.10 -2.09
C LEU A 131 -7.66 -11.19 -3.13
N LEU A 132 -6.45 -11.74 -3.26
CA LEU A 132 -6.16 -12.88 -4.13
C LEU A 132 -6.97 -14.11 -3.73
N TYR A 133 -7.09 -14.40 -2.43
CA TYR A 133 -7.88 -15.52 -1.93
C TYR A 133 -9.37 -15.38 -2.26
N GLU A 134 -9.90 -14.17 -2.28
CA GLU A 134 -11.31 -13.90 -2.52
C GLU A 134 -11.63 -13.55 -3.98
N TYR A 135 -10.63 -13.49 -4.87
CA TYR A 135 -10.80 -13.03 -6.25
C TYR A 135 -11.86 -13.83 -7.02
N ASP A 136 -11.80 -15.14 -7.01
CA ASP A 136 -12.73 -16.01 -7.75
C ASP A 136 -14.18 -15.89 -7.26
N ASN A 137 -14.38 -15.46 -6.01
CA ASN A 137 -15.71 -15.29 -5.42
C ASN A 137 -16.30 -13.90 -5.70
N ASN A 138 -15.46 -12.90 -6.02
CA ASN A 138 -15.86 -11.50 -6.07
C ASN A 138 -15.48 -10.77 -7.37
N TYR A 139 -15.01 -11.48 -8.41
CA TYR A 139 -14.56 -10.85 -9.67
C TYR A 139 -15.65 -10.05 -10.42
N ASN A 140 -16.93 -10.22 -10.08
CA ASN A 140 -18.06 -9.47 -10.63
C ASN A 140 -18.49 -8.29 -9.74
N ASP A 141 -17.90 -8.11 -8.57
CA ASP A 141 -18.17 -6.96 -7.68
C ASP A 141 -17.22 -5.83 -8.05
N GLU A 142 -17.76 -4.72 -8.54
CA GLU A 142 -16.98 -3.58 -9.02
C GLU A 142 -16.14 -2.95 -7.90
N ASP A 143 -16.69 -2.83 -6.69
CA ASP A 143 -15.97 -2.28 -5.54
C ASP A 143 -14.78 -3.17 -5.17
N PHE A 144 -14.99 -4.51 -5.21
CA PHE A 144 -13.90 -5.47 -4.96
C PHE A 144 -12.80 -5.35 -6.02
N ILE A 145 -13.16 -5.30 -7.30
CA ILE A 145 -12.21 -5.23 -8.40
C ILE A 145 -11.40 -3.94 -8.36
N ASN A 146 -12.05 -2.82 -8.08
CA ASN A 146 -11.37 -1.53 -7.92
C ASN A 146 -10.39 -1.56 -6.74
N LEU A 147 -10.80 -2.14 -5.61
CA LEU A 147 -9.93 -2.33 -4.45
C LEU A 147 -8.76 -3.27 -4.77
N PHE A 148 -9.01 -4.39 -5.43
CA PHE A 148 -7.99 -5.37 -5.82
C PHE A 148 -6.90 -4.75 -6.69
N PHE A 149 -7.27 -4.05 -7.75
CA PHE A 149 -6.30 -3.40 -8.63
C PHE A 149 -5.58 -2.25 -7.95
N ARG A 150 -6.27 -1.47 -7.11
CA ARG A 150 -5.63 -0.43 -6.30
C ARG A 150 -4.53 -1.01 -5.40
N GLU A 151 -4.86 -2.01 -4.60
CA GLU A 151 -3.90 -2.62 -3.69
C GLU A 151 -2.75 -3.32 -4.43
N MET A 152 -3.03 -3.95 -5.58
CA MET A 152 -2.00 -4.53 -6.42
C MET A 152 -0.99 -3.49 -6.94
N VAL A 153 -1.49 -2.35 -7.39
CA VAL A 153 -0.65 -1.26 -7.92
C VAL A 153 0.14 -0.56 -6.81
N MET A 154 -0.40 -0.51 -5.59
CA MET A 154 0.23 0.14 -4.43
C MET A 154 1.22 -0.77 -3.70
N SER A 155 1.21 -2.07 -3.98
CA SER A 155 2.06 -3.04 -3.30
C SER A 155 3.50 -3.02 -3.82
N HIS A 156 4.43 -3.41 -2.94
CA HIS A 156 5.79 -3.74 -3.29
C HIS A 156 5.95 -5.26 -3.32
N TYR A 157 6.72 -5.75 -4.26
CA TYR A 157 6.87 -7.18 -4.50
C TYR A 157 8.33 -7.60 -4.39
N LEU A 158 8.54 -8.83 -3.99
CA LEU A 158 9.84 -9.48 -4.08
C LEU A 158 10.02 -10.01 -5.49
N LEU A 159 11.13 -9.63 -6.14
CA LEU A 159 11.49 -10.08 -7.48
C LEU A 159 12.80 -10.88 -7.41
N PRO A 160 12.81 -12.17 -7.77
CA PRO A 160 14.02 -12.97 -7.78
C PRO A 160 14.93 -12.55 -8.95
N VAL A 161 16.20 -12.40 -8.65
CA VAL A 161 17.21 -11.97 -9.62
C VAL A 161 18.50 -12.77 -9.46
N ARG A 162 19.34 -12.71 -10.48
CA ARG A 162 20.72 -13.14 -10.41
C ARG A 162 21.62 -11.93 -10.67
N MET A 163 22.54 -11.69 -9.77
CA MET A 163 23.52 -10.61 -9.90
C MET A 163 24.85 -11.15 -10.44
N SER A 164 25.54 -10.32 -11.23
CA SER A 164 26.84 -10.66 -11.84
C SER A 164 27.99 -10.72 -10.84
N GLU A 165 27.86 -10.09 -9.68
CA GLU A 165 28.84 -10.09 -8.59
C GLU A 165 28.28 -10.87 -7.40
N ASP A 166 29.10 -11.76 -6.81
CA ASP A 166 28.74 -12.42 -5.55
C ASP A 166 28.71 -11.37 -4.43
N PHE A 167 27.52 -11.03 -3.95
CA PHE A 167 27.36 -10.22 -2.75
C PHE A 167 27.82 -11.04 -1.54
N LYS A 168 28.98 -10.70 -1.02
CA LYS A 168 29.53 -11.33 0.20
C LYS A 168 28.97 -10.61 1.43
N GLY A 169 27.80 -11.01 1.88
CA GLY A 169 27.21 -10.47 3.10
C GLY A 169 25.78 -10.97 3.30
N SER A 170 25.39 -11.17 4.55
CA SER A 170 23.99 -11.33 4.93
C SER A 170 23.43 -9.93 5.20
N GLY A 171 22.36 -9.57 4.53
CA GLY A 171 21.65 -8.30 4.78
C GLY A 171 21.24 -7.58 3.50
N SER A 172 20.49 -6.50 3.66
CA SER A 172 20.06 -5.64 2.56
C SER A 172 21.19 -4.71 2.14
N THR A 173 21.36 -4.50 0.84
CA THR A 173 22.32 -3.54 0.27
C THR A 173 21.67 -2.77 -0.86
N VAL A 174 22.13 -1.53 -1.05
CA VAL A 174 21.71 -0.72 -2.19
C VAL A 174 22.57 -1.08 -3.39
N LEU A 175 21.92 -1.39 -4.50
CA LEU A 175 22.62 -1.73 -5.73
C LEU A 175 23.34 -0.51 -6.30
N LYS A 176 24.56 -0.72 -6.77
CA LYS A 176 25.29 0.31 -7.53
C LYS A 176 24.60 0.53 -8.88
N LYS A 177 24.66 1.75 -9.41
CA LYS A 177 24.00 2.16 -10.65
C LYS A 177 24.28 1.26 -11.86
N ASP A 178 25.47 0.65 -11.90
CA ASP A 178 25.96 -0.17 -13.02
C ASP A 178 25.91 -1.69 -12.71
N THR A 179 25.24 -2.11 -11.64
CA THR A 179 25.08 -3.53 -11.32
C THR A 179 24.22 -4.20 -12.39
N LYS A 180 24.80 -5.21 -13.05
CA LYS A 180 24.04 -6.03 -14.01
C LYS A 180 23.17 -7.02 -13.25
N ILE A 181 21.89 -6.99 -13.55
CA ILE A 181 20.89 -7.85 -12.96
C ILE A 181 20.23 -8.66 -14.08
N ASP A 182 20.24 -9.97 -13.94
CA ASP A 182 19.43 -10.87 -14.75
C ASP A 182 18.15 -11.20 -13.96
N ILE A 183 17.00 -10.90 -14.52
CA ILE A 183 15.72 -11.19 -13.89
C ILE A 183 15.29 -12.60 -14.27
N TYR A 184 14.86 -13.39 -13.29
CA TYR A 184 14.31 -14.71 -13.55
C TYR A 184 12.95 -14.57 -14.24
N GLY A 185 12.79 -15.30 -15.36
CA GLY A 185 11.50 -15.49 -16.02
C GLY A 185 11.03 -16.93 -15.81
N ILE A 186 9.73 -17.14 -15.91
CA ILE A 186 9.13 -18.47 -15.97
C ILE A 186 8.33 -18.62 -17.24
N GLU A 187 8.36 -19.82 -17.79
CA GLU A 187 7.51 -20.19 -18.92
C GLU A 187 6.21 -20.82 -18.39
N LEU A 188 5.10 -20.21 -18.72
CA LEU A 188 3.77 -20.70 -18.42
C LEU A 188 3.28 -21.65 -19.53
N GLN A 189 2.17 -22.34 -19.27
CA GLN A 189 1.54 -23.20 -20.26
C GLN A 189 1.24 -22.41 -21.56
N GLY A 190 1.61 -22.98 -22.70
CA GLY A 190 1.48 -22.31 -23.99
C GLY A 190 2.69 -21.49 -24.45
N GLY A 191 3.83 -21.58 -23.75
CA GLY A 191 5.08 -20.87 -24.12
C GLY A 191 5.08 -19.39 -23.76
N ILE A 192 4.22 -18.97 -22.84
CA ILE A 192 4.12 -17.58 -22.40
C ILE A 192 5.19 -17.32 -21.33
N ASN A 193 6.06 -16.34 -21.57
CA ASN A 193 7.04 -15.90 -20.58
C ASN A 193 6.41 -14.88 -19.62
N ALA A 194 6.64 -15.07 -18.32
CA ALA A 194 6.18 -14.16 -17.28
C ALA A 194 7.28 -13.89 -16.24
N LEU A 195 7.26 -12.70 -15.63
CA LEU A 195 8.08 -12.40 -14.47
C LEU A 195 7.41 -12.96 -13.20
N PRO A 196 8.07 -13.82 -12.42
CA PRO A 196 7.55 -14.23 -11.12
C PRO A 196 7.76 -13.10 -10.10
N VAL A 197 6.71 -12.69 -9.44
CA VAL A 197 6.75 -11.71 -8.34
C VAL A 197 6.05 -12.28 -7.11
N PHE A 198 6.48 -11.88 -5.92
CA PHE A 198 5.99 -12.49 -4.69
C PHE A 198 5.51 -11.43 -3.70
N THR A 199 4.40 -11.72 -3.05
CA THR A 199 3.78 -10.83 -2.05
C THR A 199 4.55 -10.81 -0.74
N ASP A 200 5.32 -11.86 -0.45
CA ASP A 200 6.03 -12.03 0.81
C ASP A 200 7.15 -13.09 0.70
N TRP A 201 7.99 -13.13 1.72
CA TRP A 201 9.11 -14.07 1.80
C TRP A 201 8.67 -15.54 1.89
N THR A 202 7.50 -15.84 2.43
CA THR A 202 6.97 -17.20 2.51
C THR A 202 6.61 -17.72 1.13
N ALA A 203 5.93 -16.88 0.33
CA ALA A 203 5.60 -17.21 -1.06
C ALA A 203 6.85 -17.42 -1.91
N LEU A 204 7.84 -16.53 -1.79
CA LEU A 204 9.13 -16.64 -2.48
C LEU A 204 9.88 -17.91 -2.08
N LYS A 205 9.94 -18.22 -0.78
CA LYS A 205 10.59 -19.43 -0.28
C LYS A 205 9.92 -20.69 -0.80
N ASN A 206 8.60 -20.78 -0.75
CA ASN A 206 7.85 -21.93 -1.27
C ASN A 206 8.11 -22.17 -2.75
N TRP A 207 8.36 -21.11 -3.52
CA TRP A 207 8.75 -21.23 -4.92
C TRP A 207 10.21 -21.67 -5.07
N SER A 208 11.13 -21.06 -4.35
CA SER A 208 12.56 -21.38 -4.43
C SER A 208 12.87 -22.80 -3.98
N ASP A 209 12.16 -23.34 -3.00
CA ASP A 209 12.32 -24.71 -2.50
C ASP A 209 11.94 -25.77 -3.57
N LYS A 210 11.18 -25.37 -4.60
CA LYS A 210 10.83 -26.22 -5.77
C LYS A 210 11.83 -26.12 -6.90
N GLY A 211 12.76 -25.16 -6.83
CA GLY A 211 13.80 -24.94 -7.83
C GLY A 211 15.00 -25.86 -7.68
N PRO A 212 15.99 -25.76 -8.58
CA PRO A 212 17.23 -26.50 -8.50
C PRO A 212 17.99 -26.22 -7.19
N ALA A 213 18.55 -27.24 -6.56
CA ALA A 213 19.25 -27.13 -5.27
C ALA A 213 20.49 -26.20 -5.28
N ASN A 214 21.00 -25.85 -6.45
CA ASN A 214 22.13 -24.94 -6.65
C ASN A 214 21.75 -23.55 -7.15
N TRP A 215 20.48 -23.20 -7.04
CA TRP A 215 19.99 -21.89 -7.47
C TRP A 215 20.62 -20.79 -6.61
N LYS A 216 21.46 -19.96 -7.24
CA LYS A 216 21.92 -18.71 -6.64
C LYS A 216 20.93 -17.64 -6.99
N MET A 217 20.13 -17.25 -6.03
CA MET A 217 19.07 -16.29 -6.21
C MET A 217 19.20 -15.19 -5.15
N GLU A 218 19.30 -13.98 -5.62
CA GLU A 218 19.13 -12.76 -4.83
C GLU A 218 17.69 -12.24 -5.04
N THR A 219 17.29 -11.31 -4.22
CA THR A 219 15.93 -10.74 -4.28
C THR A 219 16.01 -9.24 -4.22
N ILE A 220 15.30 -8.57 -5.11
CA ILE A 220 15.07 -7.13 -5.05
C ILE A 220 13.62 -6.84 -4.69
N ILE A 221 13.39 -5.65 -4.13
CA ILE A 221 12.06 -5.16 -3.78
C ILE A 221 11.69 -4.11 -4.80
N GLU A 222 10.59 -4.33 -5.51
CA GLU A 222 10.16 -3.47 -6.60
C GLU A 222 8.69 -3.10 -6.47
N SER A 223 8.36 -1.86 -6.86
CA SER A 223 6.97 -1.41 -6.99
C SER A 223 6.33 -1.95 -8.27
N PHE A 224 5.01 -1.91 -8.34
CA PHE A 224 4.29 -2.28 -9.56
C PHE A 224 4.76 -1.50 -10.81
N PRO A 225 4.95 -0.16 -10.77
CA PRO A 225 5.50 0.58 -11.91
C PRO A 225 6.88 0.09 -12.36
N ASP A 226 7.76 -0.28 -11.42
CA ASP A 226 9.10 -0.78 -11.75
C ASP A 226 9.02 -2.15 -12.42
N ILE A 227 8.15 -3.05 -11.92
CA ILE A 227 7.88 -4.36 -12.53
C ILE A 227 7.38 -4.19 -13.98
N VAL A 228 6.43 -3.29 -14.19
CA VAL A 228 5.93 -2.97 -15.55
C VAL A 228 7.05 -2.45 -16.44
N GLY A 229 7.97 -1.63 -15.89
CA GLY A 229 9.16 -1.14 -16.60
C GLY A 229 10.10 -2.27 -17.08
N PHE A 230 10.22 -3.36 -16.33
CA PHE A 230 11.03 -4.52 -16.73
C PHE A 230 10.42 -5.31 -17.89
N LEU A 231 9.10 -5.30 -18.05
CA LEU A 231 8.41 -6.04 -19.12
C LEU A 231 8.63 -5.42 -20.50
N LYS A 232 9.02 -4.15 -20.58
CA LYS A 232 9.25 -3.42 -21.85
C LYS A 232 8.11 -3.54 -22.88
N GLY A 233 6.88 -3.73 -22.38
CA GLY A 233 5.67 -3.87 -23.20
C GLY A 233 5.41 -5.29 -23.72
N GLU A 234 6.24 -6.27 -23.40
CA GLU A 234 6.09 -7.66 -23.81
C GLU A 234 5.87 -8.58 -22.61
N GLY A 235 5.08 -9.65 -22.80
CA GLY A 235 4.82 -10.64 -21.74
C GLY A 235 3.89 -10.13 -20.63
N GLY A 236 4.08 -10.69 -19.44
CA GLY A 236 3.30 -10.38 -18.26
C GLY A 236 4.07 -10.71 -16.99
N PHE A 237 3.42 -10.59 -15.84
CA PHE A 237 3.96 -11.08 -14.58
C PHE A 237 2.96 -12.00 -13.88
N ILE A 238 3.47 -12.82 -12.99
CA ILE A 238 2.64 -13.74 -12.21
C ILE A 238 2.96 -13.56 -10.73
N ILE A 239 1.91 -13.29 -9.95
CA ILE A 239 2.01 -13.16 -8.50
C ILE A 239 1.96 -14.56 -7.89
N ASN A 240 2.89 -14.87 -7.00
CA ASN A 240 2.98 -16.12 -6.23
C ASN A 240 2.86 -17.39 -7.09
N PRO A 241 3.69 -17.59 -8.15
CA PRO A 241 3.61 -18.78 -8.98
C PRO A 241 3.75 -20.05 -8.16
N TYR A 242 2.95 -21.06 -8.52
CA TYR A 242 2.84 -22.36 -7.80
C TYR A 242 2.33 -22.25 -6.36
N GLY A 243 1.91 -21.09 -5.93
CA GLY A 243 1.16 -20.87 -4.68
C GLY A 243 -0.32 -21.24 -4.85
N PRO A 244 -1.06 -21.33 -3.73
CA PRO A 244 -2.49 -21.61 -3.78
C PRO A 244 -3.28 -20.50 -4.48
N GLN A 245 -2.77 -19.27 -4.50
CA GLN A 245 -3.39 -18.08 -5.13
C GLN A 245 -2.40 -17.42 -6.09
N SER A 246 -2.12 -18.15 -7.17
CA SER A 246 -1.32 -17.63 -8.27
C SER A 246 -2.19 -16.75 -9.17
N PHE A 247 -1.74 -15.56 -9.51
CA PHE A 247 -2.48 -14.63 -10.34
C PHE A 247 -1.62 -14.10 -11.49
N TYR A 248 -2.03 -14.38 -12.73
CA TYR A 248 -1.31 -13.94 -13.91
C TYR A 248 -1.90 -12.65 -14.50
N MET A 249 -1.04 -11.67 -14.70
CA MET A 249 -1.35 -10.43 -15.41
C MET A 249 -0.70 -10.45 -16.78
N ASN A 250 -1.52 -10.48 -17.82
CA ASN A 250 -1.05 -10.37 -19.20
C ASN A 250 -0.77 -8.90 -19.58
N SER A 251 -0.07 -8.70 -20.69
CA SER A 251 0.30 -7.37 -21.20
C SER A 251 -0.91 -6.47 -21.50
N GLU A 252 -2.02 -7.04 -21.93
CA GLU A 252 -3.25 -6.28 -22.24
C GLU A 252 -3.88 -5.72 -20.96
N SER A 253 -4.03 -6.56 -19.91
CA SER A 253 -4.53 -6.12 -18.60
C SER A 253 -3.61 -5.08 -17.96
N ILE A 254 -2.30 -5.29 -18.02
CA ILE A 254 -1.30 -4.33 -17.54
C ILE A 254 -1.45 -2.99 -18.28
N SER A 255 -1.54 -3.02 -19.60
CA SER A 255 -1.73 -1.81 -20.42
C SER A 255 -3.02 -1.09 -20.07
N SER A 256 -4.10 -1.83 -19.82
CA SER A 256 -5.39 -1.25 -19.40
C SER A 256 -5.26 -0.51 -18.06
N ILE A 257 -4.59 -1.12 -17.08
CA ILE A 257 -4.34 -0.49 -15.77
C ILE A 257 -3.45 0.74 -15.93
N VAL A 258 -2.31 0.60 -16.61
CA VAL A 258 -1.33 1.70 -16.79
C VAL A 258 -1.94 2.90 -17.51
N ASN A 259 -2.83 2.68 -18.47
CA ASN A 259 -3.51 3.75 -19.19
C ASN A 259 -4.76 4.27 -18.49
N SER A 260 -5.17 3.68 -17.36
CA SER A 260 -6.34 4.16 -16.62
C SER A 260 -6.09 5.55 -16.02
N PRO A 261 -7.14 6.40 -15.92
CA PRO A 261 -7.01 7.72 -15.32
C PRO A 261 -6.48 7.68 -13.89
N GLY A 262 -6.88 6.67 -13.10
CA GLY A 262 -6.41 6.49 -11.72
C GLY A 262 -4.91 6.23 -11.64
N TYR A 263 -4.40 5.28 -12.44
CA TYR A 263 -2.97 5.00 -12.48
C TYR A 263 -2.16 6.21 -13.00
N GLN A 264 -2.62 6.84 -14.07
CA GLN A 264 -1.95 8.02 -14.64
C GLN A 264 -1.95 9.22 -13.70
N SER A 265 -3.00 9.38 -12.91
CA SER A 265 -3.05 10.38 -11.84
C SER A 265 -2.01 10.09 -10.76
N GLN A 266 -1.80 8.83 -10.40
CA GLN A 266 -0.97 8.44 -9.28
C GLN A 266 0.51 8.20 -9.65
N PHE A 267 0.78 7.60 -10.81
CA PHE A 267 2.14 7.19 -11.23
C PHE A 267 2.62 7.84 -12.52
N GLY A 268 1.73 8.46 -13.28
CA GLY A 268 2.08 9.23 -14.47
C GLY A 268 2.88 10.50 -14.15
N ASP A 269 3.26 11.22 -15.18
CA ASP A 269 3.84 12.54 -15.00
C ASP A 269 2.83 13.46 -14.33
N ALA A 270 3.22 14.05 -13.20
CA ALA A 270 2.37 14.99 -12.48
C ALA A 270 1.97 16.16 -13.40
N LYS A 271 0.69 16.20 -13.78
CA LYS A 271 0.11 17.29 -14.54
C LYS A 271 -0.51 18.27 -13.58
N ILE A 272 0.03 19.49 -13.55
CA ILE A 272 -0.55 20.57 -12.77
C ILE A 272 -1.52 21.33 -13.68
N GLU A 273 -2.80 21.17 -13.40
CA GLU A 273 -3.87 21.94 -14.06
C GLU A 273 -4.28 23.12 -13.18
N THR A 274 -4.44 24.28 -13.78
CA THR A 274 -5.01 25.43 -13.07
C THR A 274 -6.52 25.40 -13.24
N LYS A 275 -7.24 25.17 -12.15
CA LYS A 275 -8.71 25.31 -12.10
C LYS A 275 -9.04 26.66 -11.47
N VAL A 276 -9.82 27.46 -12.17
CA VAL A 276 -10.44 28.66 -11.58
C VAL A 276 -11.80 28.25 -11.07
N ALA A 277 -12.03 28.42 -9.75
CA ALA A 277 -13.34 28.16 -9.15
C ALA A 277 -14.37 29.06 -9.85
N LYS A 278 -15.43 28.44 -10.37
CA LYS A 278 -16.56 29.20 -10.94
C LYS A 278 -17.40 29.75 -9.81
N GLY A 279 -17.79 31.00 -9.91
CA GLY A 279 -18.69 31.60 -8.89
C GLY A 279 -19.96 30.76 -8.74
N GLY A 280 -20.26 30.35 -7.50
CA GLY A 280 -21.42 29.53 -7.17
C GLY A 280 -21.15 28.04 -6.94
N GLU A 281 -19.95 27.54 -7.21
CA GLU A 281 -19.55 26.17 -6.84
C GLU A 281 -19.57 26.01 -5.30
N LYS A 282 -20.23 24.96 -4.84
CA LYS A 282 -20.25 24.62 -3.40
C LYS A 282 -19.07 23.71 -3.11
N ILE A 283 -18.19 24.19 -2.26
CA ILE A 283 -17.04 23.45 -1.75
C ILE A 283 -17.17 23.32 -0.24
N PHE A 284 -17.04 22.11 0.25
CA PHE A 284 -16.95 21.85 1.69
C PHE A 284 -15.48 21.71 2.04
N LEU A 285 -15.05 22.40 3.09
CA LEU A 285 -13.69 22.34 3.63
C LEU A 285 -13.75 21.94 5.10
N GLY A 286 -12.81 21.07 5.49
CA GLY A 286 -12.65 20.63 6.87
C GLY A 286 -11.26 20.11 7.11
N TYR A 287 -10.96 19.73 8.35
CA TYR A 287 -9.73 18.99 8.62
C TYR A 287 -9.91 17.56 8.14
N PRO A 288 -8.83 16.95 7.56
CA PRO A 288 -8.86 15.55 7.18
C PRO A 288 -9.06 14.65 8.42
N PRO A 289 -9.61 13.44 8.24
CA PRO A 289 -9.78 12.50 9.34
C PRO A 289 -8.43 12.17 10.01
N ASP A 290 -8.47 11.78 11.27
CA ASP A 290 -7.28 11.36 12.00
C ASP A 290 -7.10 9.85 11.79
N ASN A 291 -6.31 9.51 10.76
CA ASN A 291 -5.96 8.13 10.42
C ASN A 291 -4.49 8.04 9.98
N GLU A 292 -3.98 6.83 9.81
CA GLU A 292 -2.58 6.57 9.51
C GLU A 292 -2.15 7.09 8.14
N GLU A 293 -3.02 7.03 7.13
CA GLU A 293 -2.76 7.60 5.80
C GLU A 293 -2.52 9.11 5.91
N VAL A 294 -3.44 9.81 6.57
CA VAL A 294 -3.33 11.25 6.78
C VAL A 294 -2.12 11.61 7.64
N ALA A 295 -1.82 10.81 8.67
CA ALA A 295 -0.64 11.00 9.50
C ALA A 295 0.66 10.85 8.69
N ALA A 296 0.74 9.85 7.81
CA ALA A 296 1.89 9.63 6.92
C ALA A 296 2.06 10.79 5.91
N ILE A 297 0.96 11.25 5.30
CA ILE A 297 0.98 12.41 4.40
C ILE A 297 1.46 13.67 5.14
N LYS A 298 0.90 13.97 6.31
CA LYS A 298 1.30 15.12 7.14
C LYS A 298 2.80 15.08 7.48
N LYS A 299 3.31 13.91 7.87
CA LYS A 299 4.74 13.70 8.16
C LYS A 299 5.61 14.01 6.95
N ARG A 300 5.23 13.60 5.74
CA ARG A 300 5.97 13.90 4.51
C ARG A 300 5.92 15.37 4.14
N LEU A 301 4.77 16.02 4.29
CA LEU A 301 4.62 17.45 4.07
C LEU A 301 5.54 18.28 5.01
N VAL A 302 5.60 17.89 6.29
CA VAL A 302 6.52 18.52 7.27
C VAL A 302 7.99 18.29 6.90
N ALA A 303 8.34 17.06 6.52
CA ALA A 303 9.70 16.74 6.07
C ALA A 303 10.07 17.53 4.81
N PHE A 304 9.13 17.69 3.88
CA PHE A 304 9.33 18.50 2.68
C PHE A 304 9.56 19.98 3.03
N GLY A 305 8.75 20.55 3.91
CA GLY A 305 8.95 21.92 4.39
C GLY A 305 10.33 22.13 5.03
N ASN A 306 10.78 21.19 5.86
CA ASN A 306 12.10 21.25 6.49
C ASN A 306 13.27 21.15 5.50
N ALA A 307 13.07 20.50 4.36
CA ALA A 307 14.11 20.32 3.34
C ALA A 307 14.24 21.49 2.36
N HIS A 308 13.28 22.45 2.37
CA HIS A 308 13.22 23.54 1.40
C HIS A 308 13.14 24.89 2.11
N SER A 309 14.23 25.66 2.06
CA SER A 309 14.34 26.95 2.75
C SER A 309 13.39 28.03 2.22
N GLU A 310 12.85 27.87 1.02
CA GLU A 310 11.91 28.78 0.38
C GLU A 310 10.47 28.61 0.91
N ILE A 311 10.19 27.52 1.61
CA ILE A 311 8.86 27.24 2.15
C ILE A 311 8.71 27.84 3.53
N ASN A 312 7.77 28.76 3.67
CA ASN A 312 7.45 29.43 4.94
C ASN A 312 6.34 28.70 5.69
N LEU A 313 5.38 28.12 4.95
CA LEU A 313 4.21 27.44 5.53
C LEU A 313 3.71 26.32 4.64
N ILE A 314 3.28 25.23 5.28
CA ILE A 314 2.44 24.20 4.67
C ILE A 314 1.31 23.86 5.63
N ASP A 315 0.09 23.81 5.11
CA ASP A 315 -1.08 23.28 5.81
C ASP A 315 -1.89 22.38 4.89
N MET A 316 -2.78 21.56 5.43
CA MET A 316 -3.59 20.62 4.66
C MET A 316 -5.02 20.56 5.19
N MET A 317 -5.98 20.65 4.27
CA MET A 317 -7.41 20.51 4.53
C MET A 317 -8.01 19.42 3.63
N LEU A 318 -9.10 18.82 4.06
CA LEU A 318 -9.93 17.97 3.20
C LEU A 318 -10.92 18.88 2.46
N ARG A 319 -10.93 18.80 1.14
CA ARG A 319 -11.89 19.44 0.25
C ARG A 319 -12.84 18.41 -0.32
N VAL A 320 -14.12 18.71 -0.31
CA VAL A 320 -15.16 17.91 -0.97
C VAL A 320 -15.97 18.84 -1.88
N ASP A 321 -16.06 18.53 -3.15
CA ASP A 321 -16.86 19.31 -4.11
C ASP A 321 -18.34 18.87 -4.12
N GLU A 322 -19.14 19.53 -4.92
CA GLU A 322 -20.59 19.28 -5.02
C GLU A 322 -20.94 17.90 -5.60
N THR A 323 -19.98 17.24 -6.28
CA THR A 323 -20.14 15.87 -6.79
C THR A 323 -19.76 14.81 -5.75
N GLY A 324 -19.23 15.22 -4.59
CA GLY A 324 -18.72 14.34 -3.55
C GLY A 324 -17.25 13.93 -3.78
N THR A 325 -16.59 14.46 -4.83
CA THR A 325 -15.17 14.18 -5.07
C THR A 325 -14.32 14.80 -3.96
N LYS A 326 -13.47 13.97 -3.37
CA LYS A 326 -12.56 14.35 -2.28
C LYS A 326 -11.16 14.65 -2.81
N SER A 327 -10.54 15.69 -2.25
CA SER A 327 -9.12 16.01 -2.46
C SER A 327 -8.51 16.56 -1.17
N TYR A 328 -7.20 16.39 -0.99
CA TYR A 328 -6.47 17.14 0.02
C TYR A 328 -6.01 18.46 -0.58
N LEU A 329 -6.47 19.57 0.00
CA LEU A 329 -6.03 20.92 -0.35
C LEU A 329 -4.79 21.25 0.46
N VAL A 330 -3.63 21.28 -0.21
CA VAL A 330 -2.36 21.69 0.38
C VAL A 330 -2.20 23.20 0.18
N ILE A 331 -2.15 23.92 1.28
CA ILE A 331 -2.01 25.38 1.32
C ILE A 331 -0.56 25.70 1.63
N THR A 332 0.06 26.53 0.81
CA THR A 332 1.50 26.85 0.94
C THR A 332 1.75 28.35 0.96
N ASP A 333 2.82 28.75 1.66
CA ASP A 333 3.48 30.05 1.52
C ASP A 333 4.92 29.82 1.12
N ILE A 334 5.29 30.21 -0.10
CA ILE A 334 6.59 29.90 -0.73
C ILE A 334 7.21 31.16 -1.29
N ASP A 335 8.43 31.46 -0.86
CA ASP A 335 9.24 32.59 -1.34
C ASP A 335 9.93 32.30 -2.68
N ASP A 336 9.16 31.93 -3.70
CA ASP A 336 9.65 31.67 -5.05
C ASP A 336 8.56 32.03 -6.07
N SER A 337 8.94 32.64 -7.17
CA SER A 337 8.03 33.02 -8.25
C SER A 337 7.47 31.81 -9.01
N ASP A 338 8.19 30.67 -9.01
CA ASP A 338 7.74 29.41 -9.63
C ASP A 338 7.29 28.40 -8.58
N VAL A 339 6.14 28.66 -7.96
CA VAL A 339 5.55 27.76 -6.96
C VAL A 339 5.18 26.38 -7.53
N ARG A 340 4.94 26.27 -8.85
CA ARG A 340 4.46 25.03 -9.49
C ARG A 340 5.49 23.89 -9.42
N LYS A 341 6.78 24.21 -9.44
CA LYS A 341 7.83 23.19 -9.30
C LYS A 341 7.73 22.48 -7.95
N TYR A 342 7.44 23.24 -6.87
CA TYR A 342 7.26 22.69 -5.53
C TYR A 342 5.99 21.84 -5.44
N TYR A 343 4.90 22.24 -6.10
CA TYR A 343 3.67 21.44 -6.13
C TYR A 343 3.89 20.09 -6.75
N LYS A 344 4.64 20.04 -7.86
CA LYS A 344 5.01 18.75 -8.48
C LYS A 344 5.84 17.88 -7.53
N ASP A 345 6.79 18.46 -6.83
CA ASP A 345 7.68 17.74 -5.92
C ASP A 345 6.92 17.28 -4.65
N ILE A 346 6.04 18.11 -4.10
CA ILE A 346 5.13 17.74 -3.00
C ILE A 346 4.25 16.57 -3.43
N TYR A 347 3.59 16.67 -4.59
CA TYR A 347 2.76 15.59 -5.12
C TYR A 347 3.56 14.29 -5.24
N ASN A 348 4.72 14.33 -5.89
CA ASN A 348 5.59 13.17 -6.06
C ASN A 348 6.08 12.56 -4.74
N SER A 349 6.19 13.36 -3.69
CA SER A 349 6.59 12.88 -2.36
C SER A 349 5.46 12.19 -1.59
N CYS A 350 4.21 12.43 -1.95
CA CYS A 350 3.03 11.92 -1.23
C CYS A 350 2.19 10.91 -2.01
N ARG A 351 2.34 10.84 -3.35
CA ARG A 351 1.43 10.09 -4.22
C ARG A 351 1.31 8.60 -3.91
N ASP A 352 2.34 7.98 -3.38
CA ASP A 352 2.35 6.58 -2.95
C ASP A 352 1.54 6.33 -1.65
N LEU A 353 1.15 7.39 -0.95
CA LEU A 353 0.30 7.33 0.23
C LEU A 353 -1.18 7.60 -0.07
N LEU A 354 -1.50 8.14 -1.24
CA LEU A 354 -2.85 8.53 -1.63
C LEU A 354 -3.67 7.29 -1.99
N ARG A 355 -4.49 6.81 -1.06
CA ARG A 355 -5.34 5.61 -1.22
C ARG A 355 -6.82 5.96 -1.31
N GLU A 356 -7.36 6.58 -0.27
CA GLU A 356 -8.78 6.96 -0.20
C GLU A 356 -9.05 8.29 -0.88
N VAL A 357 -8.12 9.22 -0.78
CA VAL A 357 -8.18 10.53 -1.44
C VAL A 357 -7.02 10.62 -2.41
N VAL A 358 -7.31 10.42 -3.70
CA VAL A 358 -6.27 10.28 -4.74
C VAL A 358 -5.79 11.60 -5.34
N TYR A 359 -6.39 12.73 -4.96
CA TYR A 359 -6.04 14.04 -5.50
C TYR A 359 -5.44 14.96 -4.46
N LEU A 360 -4.36 15.68 -4.85
CA LEU A 360 -3.87 16.85 -4.14
C LEU A 360 -4.22 18.09 -4.95
N ASP A 361 -4.98 18.99 -4.34
CA ASP A 361 -5.17 20.36 -4.83
C ASP A 361 -4.15 21.26 -4.15
N PHE A 362 -3.71 22.32 -4.81
CA PHE A 362 -2.74 23.27 -4.27
C PHE A 362 -3.26 24.69 -4.36
N ALA A 363 -3.02 25.46 -3.32
CA ALA A 363 -3.27 26.89 -3.29
C ALA A 363 -2.16 27.61 -2.52
N THR A 364 -1.83 28.81 -2.94
CA THR A 364 -1.03 29.69 -2.09
C THR A 364 -1.89 30.22 -0.92
N LEU A 365 -1.26 30.66 0.16
CA LEU A 365 -1.96 31.23 1.32
C LEU A 365 -2.83 32.43 0.92
N GLU A 366 -2.42 33.19 -0.09
CA GLU A 366 -3.19 34.29 -0.66
C GLU A 366 -4.43 33.81 -1.42
N GLN A 367 -4.25 32.80 -2.29
CA GLN A 367 -5.36 32.18 -3.03
C GLN A 367 -6.36 31.46 -2.12
N ALA A 368 -5.89 30.95 -0.97
CA ALA A 368 -6.69 30.26 0.03
C ALA A 368 -7.36 31.20 1.05
N ASP A 369 -7.57 32.46 0.73
CA ASP A 369 -8.23 33.45 1.63
C ASP A 369 -9.59 32.96 2.15
N PHE A 370 -10.35 32.23 1.32
CA PHE A 370 -11.60 31.58 1.71
C PHE A 370 -11.43 30.54 2.82
N ALA A 371 -10.26 29.93 2.95
CA ALA A 371 -9.96 28.89 3.95
C ALA A 371 -9.46 29.47 5.28
N LYS A 372 -8.99 30.73 5.29
CA LYS A 372 -8.38 31.36 6.49
C LYS A 372 -9.27 31.32 7.72
N ASN A 373 -10.57 31.52 7.56
CA ASN A 373 -11.53 31.49 8.67
C ASN A 373 -11.76 30.05 9.20
N MET A 374 -11.38 29.02 8.46
CA MET A 374 -11.52 27.61 8.80
C MET A 374 -10.23 27.01 9.37
N MET A 375 -9.08 27.66 9.12
CA MET A 375 -7.78 27.27 9.64
C MET A 375 -7.66 27.64 11.14
N LYS A 376 -8.31 26.84 12.00
CA LYS A 376 -8.37 27.08 13.45
C LYS A 376 -7.21 26.45 14.21
N GLN A 377 -6.47 25.54 13.58
CA GLN A 377 -5.31 24.86 14.16
C GLN A 377 -4.03 25.49 13.65
N PRO A 378 -2.91 25.34 14.37
CA PRO A 378 -1.61 25.71 13.83
C PRO A 378 -1.32 24.96 12.51
N PRO A 379 -0.65 25.59 11.54
CA PRO A 379 -0.29 24.91 10.30
C PRO A 379 0.62 23.71 10.57
N LEU A 380 0.60 22.72 9.68
CA LEU A 380 1.43 21.52 9.78
C LEU A 380 2.93 21.84 9.82
N TYR A 381 3.36 22.81 9.04
CA TYR A 381 4.72 23.31 8.99
C TYR A 381 4.72 24.83 8.97
N ARG A 382 5.61 25.42 9.75
CA ARG A 382 5.94 26.84 9.70
C ARG A 382 7.45 26.99 9.91
N LYS A 383 8.09 27.70 9.02
CA LYS A 383 9.50 28.05 9.14
C LYS A 383 9.70 28.95 10.39
N ASN A 384 10.68 28.59 11.21
CA ASN A 384 11.04 29.33 12.42
C ASN A 384 11.77 30.64 12.08
#